data_312ccb3b4aaf885d0a68477c874772d0
#
_entry.id   312ccb3b4aaf885d0a68477c874772d0
#
_cell.length_a   1.000
_cell.length_b   1.000
_cell.length_c   1.000
_cell.angle_alpha   90.00
_cell.angle_beta   90.00
_cell.angle_gamma   90.00
#
_symmetry.space_group_name_H-M   'P 1'
#
loop_
_entity.id
_entity.type
_entity.pdbx_description
1 polymer ?
#
loop_
_entity_poly.entity_id
_entity_poly.type
_entity_poly.pdbx_seq_one_letter_code
_entity_poly.pdbx_strand_id
1 'polypeptide(L)'
;MDFLLIALLTLLNGVFAMSELALASSRKARLVALAETGDKGAVAALALLENPTQFLSSVQVGITSIGLLNGILGEAAFSDGLAAWLLGLGIPERAASISATALVVTVITFVTIVFGELVPKRIGQLYPETVATVVSRPMTWVASAAKPFVRLLAFSTRAMLTLLRINESAARAVTEEEIVASLAEGRDAGVIEANEHQMVQNVFHLDDRSLTSIMVPRGDVQWLDADMTVTEALQASADDHSKGGHSWYPVCRNSLDDVVGIISVARLLALGSDAAGTTLYEHVLPASFLPETLSAMELLEQLLSLIHI
;
A
#
# COMPACT_ATOMS: atom_id res chain seq x y z
N MET A 1 -31.57 -41.31 4.89
CA MET A 1 -31.81 -39.87 5.05
C MET A 1 -30.50 -39.15 5.33
N ASP A 2 -29.69 -39.68 6.22
CA ASP A 2 -28.46 -39.06 6.76
C ASP A 2 -27.37 -38.87 5.72
N PHE A 3 -27.15 -39.81 4.79
CA PHE A 3 -26.22 -39.65 3.67
C PHE A 3 -26.56 -38.45 2.81
N LEU A 4 -27.84 -38.22 2.51
CA LEU A 4 -28.28 -37.10 1.69
C LEU A 4 -28.08 -35.75 2.40
N LEU A 5 -28.29 -35.74 3.73
CA LEU A 5 -28.05 -34.57 4.57
C LEU A 5 -26.55 -34.23 4.62
N ILE A 6 -25.69 -35.23 4.83
CA ILE A 6 -24.23 -35.05 4.82
C ILE A 6 -23.75 -34.54 3.44
N ALA A 7 -24.25 -35.11 2.35
CA ALA A 7 -23.94 -34.69 1.01
C ALA A 7 -24.36 -33.22 0.75
N LEU A 8 -25.56 -32.85 1.20
CA LEU A 8 -26.07 -31.46 1.11
C LEU A 8 -25.21 -30.48 1.91
N LEU A 9 -24.87 -30.85 3.15
CA LEU A 9 -24.00 -30.03 3.98
C LEU A 9 -22.60 -29.89 3.39
N THR A 10 -22.04 -30.95 2.83
CA THR A 10 -20.76 -30.93 2.14
C THR A 10 -20.79 -30.00 0.91
N LEU A 11 -21.89 -30.08 0.12
CA LEU A 11 -22.10 -29.18 -1.02
C LEU A 11 -22.22 -27.70 -0.56
N LEU A 12 -22.98 -27.45 0.49
CA LEU A 12 -23.12 -26.11 1.08
C LEU A 12 -21.79 -25.58 1.58
N ASN A 13 -20.98 -26.42 2.24
CA ASN A 13 -19.61 -26.07 2.63
C ASN A 13 -18.77 -25.69 1.42
N GLY A 14 -18.91 -26.42 0.32
CA GLY A 14 -18.23 -26.11 -0.93
C GLY A 14 -18.60 -24.73 -1.51
N VAL A 15 -19.87 -24.35 -1.42
CA VAL A 15 -20.30 -22.99 -1.84
C VAL A 15 -19.67 -21.91 -0.97
N PHE A 16 -19.60 -22.11 0.34
CA PHE A 16 -18.90 -21.18 1.22
C PHE A 16 -17.41 -21.07 0.89
N ALA A 17 -16.72 -22.20 0.81
CA ALA A 17 -15.30 -22.27 0.51
C ALA A 17 -14.94 -21.67 -0.88
N MET A 18 -15.79 -21.92 -1.87
CA MET A 18 -15.66 -21.36 -3.20
C MET A 18 -15.88 -19.83 -3.20
N SER A 19 -16.87 -19.33 -2.44
CA SER A 19 -17.17 -17.90 -2.34
C SER A 19 -16.05 -17.11 -1.69
N GLU A 20 -15.43 -17.68 -0.63
CA GLU A 20 -14.28 -17.10 0.06
C GLU A 20 -13.15 -16.78 -0.92
N LEU A 21 -12.74 -17.81 -1.66
CA LEU A 21 -11.57 -17.69 -2.52
C LEU A 21 -11.87 -16.94 -3.83
N ALA A 22 -13.09 -17.07 -4.36
CA ALA A 22 -13.51 -16.31 -5.52
C ALA A 22 -13.51 -14.80 -5.25
N LEU A 23 -14.07 -14.34 -4.14
CA LEU A 23 -14.07 -12.92 -3.77
C LEU A 23 -12.65 -12.41 -3.46
N ALA A 24 -11.84 -13.20 -2.74
CA ALA A 24 -10.45 -12.82 -2.42
C ALA A 24 -9.55 -12.72 -3.66
N SER A 25 -9.82 -13.53 -4.71
CA SER A 25 -9.03 -13.57 -5.95
C SER A 25 -9.59 -12.69 -7.07
N SER A 26 -10.79 -12.13 -6.90
CA SER A 26 -11.44 -11.30 -7.92
C SER A 26 -10.75 -9.96 -8.10
N ARG A 27 -10.57 -9.54 -9.35
CA ARG A 27 -10.07 -8.21 -9.68
C ARG A 27 -11.20 -7.18 -9.56
N LYS A 28 -11.04 -6.24 -8.62
CA LYS A 28 -12.04 -5.20 -8.36
C LYS A 28 -12.45 -4.44 -9.64
N ALA A 29 -11.49 -4.11 -10.50
CA ALA A 29 -11.75 -3.42 -11.77
C ALA A 29 -12.70 -4.20 -12.70
N ARG A 30 -12.57 -5.55 -12.76
CA ARG A 30 -13.48 -6.38 -13.56
C ARG A 30 -14.89 -6.43 -12.97
N LEU A 31 -15.00 -6.52 -11.64
CA LEU A 31 -16.31 -6.48 -10.98
C LEU A 31 -16.99 -5.14 -11.17
N VAL A 32 -16.26 -4.01 -11.16
CA VAL A 32 -16.80 -2.69 -11.46
C VAL A 32 -17.35 -2.64 -12.89
N ALA A 33 -16.58 -3.10 -13.88
CA ALA A 33 -17.04 -3.15 -15.28
C ALA A 33 -18.30 -4.00 -15.47
N LEU A 34 -18.41 -5.16 -14.77
CA LEU A 34 -19.60 -5.99 -14.78
C LEU A 34 -20.79 -5.31 -14.08
N ALA A 35 -20.56 -4.58 -13.00
CA ALA A 35 -21.59 -3.83 -12.30
C ALA A 35 -22.15 -2.69 -13.17
N GLU A 36 -21.33 -2.01 -13.95
CA GLU A 36 -21.72 -0.97 -14.90
C GLU A 36 -22.60 -1.52 -16.03
N THR A 37 -22.41 -2.78 -16.42
CA THR A 37 -23.30 -3.46 -17.39
C THR A 37 -24.62 -3.95 -16.78
N GLY A 38 -24.85 -3.69 -15.48
CA GLY A 38 -26.09 -4.01 -14.77
C GLY A 38 -26.10 -5.38 -14.07
N ASP A 39 -24.95 -6.07 -13.93
CA ASP A 39 -24.87 -7.33 -13.19
C ASP A 39 -25.05 -7.10 -11.67
N LYS A 40 -26.21 -7.53 -11.16
CA LYS A 40 -26.55 -7.41 -9.74
C LYS A 40 -25.68 -8.29 -8.82
N GLY A 41 -25.10 -9.35 -9.36
CA GLY A 41 -24.15 -10.21 -8.65
C GLY A 41 -22.81 -9.48 -8.44
N ALA A 42 -22.33 -8.77 -9.46
CA ALA A 42 -21.13 -7.94 -9.36
C ALA A 42 -21.30 -6.81 -8.35
N VAL A 43 -22.46 -6.14 -8.33
CA VAL A 43 -22.79 -5.13 -7.31
C VAL A 43 -22.73 -5.72 -5.90
N ALA A 44 -23.33 -6.92 -5.70
CA ALA A 44 -23.29 -7.61 -4.41
C ALA A 44 -21.86 -8.03 -4.03
N ALA A 45 -21.04 -8.47 -4.98
CA ALA A 45 -19.64 -8.81 -4.77
C ALA A 45 -18.82 -7.61 -4.30
N LEU A 46 -18.99 -6.45 -4.95
CA LEU A 46 -18.32 -5.21 -4.56
C LEU A 46 -18.72 -4.78 -3.14
N ALA A 47 -20.00 -4.87 -2.79
CA ALA A 47 -20.48 -4.56 -1.44
C ALA A 47 -19.87 -5.47 -0.35
N LEU A 48 -19.63 -6.76 -0.66
CA LEU A 48 -18.94 -7.68 0.25
C LEU A 48 -17.43 -7.33 0.38
N LEU A 49 -16.81 -6.87 -0.71
CA LEU A 49 -15.42 -6.45 -0.73
C LEU A 49 -15.15 -5.10 -0.06
N GLU A 50 -16.18 -4.29 0.22
CA GLU A 50 -16.04 -3.09 1.06
C GLU A 50 -15.72 -3.43 2.53
N ASN A 51 -16.17 -4.61 3.00
CA ASN A 51 -15.92 -5.10 4.36
C ASN A 51 -15.37 -6.53 4.35
N PRO A 52 -14.18 -6.77 3.80
CA PRO A 52 -13.65 -8.10 3.55
C PRO A 52 -13.50 -8.93 4.83
N THR A 53 -13.04 -8.32 5.91
CA THR A 53 -12.86 -9.00 7.20
C THR A 53 -14.18 -9.53 7.75
N GLN A 54 -15.27 -8.77 7.65
CA GLN A 54 -16.58 -9.21 8.12
C GLN A 54 -17.10 -10.37 7.26
N PHE A 55 -16.95 -10.29 5.95
CA PHE A 55 -17.35 -11.34 5.02
C PHE A 55 -16.56 -12.63 5.28
N LEU A 56 -15.23 -12.57 5.29
CA LEU A 56 -14.36 -13.73 5.53
C LEU A 56 -14.66 -14.40 6.86
N SER A 57 -14.82 -13.62 7.94
CA SER A 57 -15.20 -14.16 9.24
C SER A 57 -16.57 -14.87 9.21
N SER A 58 -17.55 -14.32 8.48
CA SER A 58 -18.88 -14.94 8.38
C SER A 58 -18.83 -16.27 7.64
N VAL A 59 -18.06 -16.33 6.55
CA VAL A 59 -17.88 -17.55 5.75
C VAL A 59 -17.11 -18.60 6.55
N GLN A 60 -16.04 -18.20 7.26
CA GLN A 60 -15.24 -19.10 8.08
C GLN A 60 -16.07 -19.74 9.20
N VAL A 61 -16.93 -18.96 9.85
CA VAL A 61 -17.89 -19.50 10.84
C VAL A 61 -18.81 -20.54 10.19
N GLY A 62 -19.31 -20.25 8.99
CA GLY A 62 -20.15 -21.18 8.24
C GLY A 62 -19.42 -22.50 7.92
N ILE A 63 -18.23 -22.41 7.35
CA ILE A 63 -17.38 -23.57 7.01
C ILE A 63 -17.11 -24.43 8.26
N THR A 64 -16.68 -23.81 9.35
CA THR A 64 -16.36 -24.53 10.60
C THR A 64 -17.61 -25.20 11.19
N SER A 65 -18.74 -24.48 11.23
CA SER A 65 -19.99 -25.02 11.76
C SER A 65 -20.50 -26.21 10.94
N ILE A 66 -20.48 -26.12 9.61
CA ILE A 66 -20.92 -27.22 8.74
C ILE A 66 -19.95 -28.40 8.84
N GLY A 67 -18.64 -28.17 8.94
CA GLY A 67 -17.65 -29.23 9.14
C GLY A 67 -17.90 -30.03 10.43
N LEU A 68 -18.17 -29.33 11.53
CA LEU A 68 -18.52 -29.95 12.81
C LEU A 68 -19.81 -30.73 12.71
N LEU A 69 -20.84 -30.15 12.09
CA LEU A 69 -22.13 -30.85 11.88
C LEU A 69 -21.96 -32.12 11.03
N ASN A 70 -21.17 -32.07 9.96
CA ASN A 70 -20.90 -33.25 9.14
C ASN A 70 -20.16 -34.33 9.93
N GLY A 71 -19.21 -33.97 10.80
CA GLY A 71 -18.55 -34.95 11.68
C GLY A 71 -19.49 -35.64 12.64
N ILE A 72 -20.34 -34.87 13.33
CA ILE A 72 -21.32 -35.37 14.31
C ILE A 72 -22.38 -36.25 13.62
N LEU A 73 -22.97 -35.77 12.52
CA LEU A 73 -23.99 -36.51 11.79
C LEU A 73 -23.45 -37.79 11.17
N GLY A 74 -22.22 -37.74 10.69
CA GLY A 74 -21.57 -38.89 10.09
C GLY A 74 -21.22 -39.98 11.11
N GLU A 75 -20.71 -39.55 12.26
CA GLU A 75 -20.47 -40.49 13.39
C GLU A 75 -21.76 -41.16 13.80
N ALA A 76 -22.81 -40.39 14.07
CA ALA A 76 -24.12 -40.93 14.49
C ALA A 76 -24.77 -41.84 13.43
N ALA A 77 -24.57 -41.57 12.13
CA ALA A 77 -25.19 -42.35 11.06
C ALA A 77 -24.48 -43.67 10.74
N PHE A 78 -23.14 -43.71 10.88
CA PHE A 78 -22.36 -44.84 10.32
C PHE A 78 -21.53 -45.60 11.36
N SER A 79 -21.27 -45.03 12.55
CA SER A 79 -20.34 -45.63 13.52
C SER A 79 -20.88 -46.94 14.08
N ASP A 80 -22.17 -47.03 14.46
CA ASP A 80 -22.74 -48.21 15.01
C ASP A 80 -22.78 -49.39 14.02
N GLY A 81 -23.13 -49.12 12.75
CA GLY A 81 -23.12 -50.12 11.69
C GLY A 81 -21.74 -50.70 11.43
N LEU A 82 -20.73 -49.85 11.42
CA LEU A 82 -19.35 -50.26 11.24
C LEU A 82 -18.81 -51.01 12.45
N ALA A 83 -19.17 -50.58 13.66
CA ALA A 83 -18.79 -51.29 14.90
C ALA A 83 -19.38 -52.70 14.95
N ALA A 84 -20.66 -52.86 14.57
CA ALA A 84 -21.30 -54.18 14.50
C ALA A 84 -20.62 -55.10 13.47
N TRP A 85 -20.19 -54.54 12.34
CA TRP A 85 -19.43 -55.32 11.33
C TRP A 85 -18.07 -55.76 11.86
N LEU A 86 -17.34 -54.89 12.56
CA LEU A 86 -16.05 -55.19 13.18
C LEU A 86 -16.13 -56.23 14.28
N LEU A 87 -17.24 -56.20 15.10
CA LEU A 87 -17.55 -57.24 16.08
C LEU A 87 -17.74 -58.59 15.42
N GLY A 88 -18.40 -58.64 14.25
CA GLY A 88 -18.55 -59.87 13.46
C GLY A 88 -17.24 -60.47 12.96
N LEU A 89 -16.18 -59.69 12.90
CA LEU A 89 -14.83 -60.14 12.56
C LEU A 89 -13.99 -60.62 13.77
N GLY A 90 -14.63 -60.64 14.98
CA GLY A 90 -13.99 -61.11 16.22
C GLY A 90 -13.18 -60.03 16.96
N ILE A 91 -13.33 -58.75 16.62
CA ILE A 91 -12.67 -57.66 17.32
C ILE A 91 -13.42 -57.39 18.64
N PRO A 92 -12.71 -57.19 19.78
CA PRO A 92 -13.36 -56.86 21.06
C PRO A 92 -14.24 -55.62 20.97
N GLU A 93 -15.40 -55.63 21.62
CA GLU A 93 -16.45 -54.58 21.53
C GLU A 93 -15.89 -53.15 21.69
N ARG A 94 -15.08 -52.94 22.73
CA ARG A 94 -14.46 -51.62 22.98
C ARG A 94 -13.52 -51.18 21.85
N ALA A 95 -12.74 -52.10 21.29
CA ALA A 95 -11.85 -51.79 20.19
C ALA A 95 -12.61 -51.55 18.89
N ALA A 96 -13.68 -52.36 18.64
CA ALA A 96 -14.57 -52.21 17.47
C ALA A 96 -15.23 -50.83 17.46
N SER A 97 -15.82 -50.40 18.58
CA SER A 97 -16.49 -49.08 18.71
C SER A 97 -15.49 -47.93 18.47
N ILE A 98 -14.34 -47.91 19.15
CA ILE A 98 -13.35 -46.83 18.98
C ILE A 98 -12.82 -46.82 17.53
N SER A 99 -12.51 -47.96 16.97
CA SER A 99 -11.99 -48.03 15.57
C SER A 99 -13.04 -47.61 14.56
N ALA A 100 -14.32 -47.97 14.78
CA ALA A 100 -15.43 -47.58 13.90
C ALA A 100 -15.61 -46.04 13.90
N THR A 101 -15.72 -45.43 15.09
CA THR A 101 -15.82 -43.97 15.20
C THR A 101 -14.61 -43.29 14.56
N ALA A 102 -13.37 -43.70 14.86
CA ALA A 102 -12.17 -43.11 14.28
C ALA A 102 -12.14 -43.21 12.75
N LEU A 103 -12.52 -44.38 12.19
CA LEU A 103 -12.55 -44.58 10.75
C LEU A 103 -13.61 -43.73 10.06
N VAL A 104 -14.84 -43.73 10.60
CA VAL A 104 -15.99 -42.96 10.08
C VAL A 104 -15.66 -41.48 10.09
N VAL A 105 -15.16 -40.94 11.21
CA VAL A 105 -14.80 -39.53 11.32
C VAL A 105 -13.68 -39.17 10.33
N THR A 106 -12.66 -40.03 10.19
CA THR A 106 -11.57 -39.83 9.25
C THR A 106 -12.07 -39.78 7.79
N VAL A 107 -12.91 -40.74 7.39
CA VAL A 107 -13.43 -40.79 6.03
C VAL A 107 -14.33 -39.59 5.72
N ILE A 108 -15.25 -39.24 6.63
CA ILE A 108 -16.15 -38.09 6.44
C ILE A 108 -15.37 -36.79 6.41
N THR A 109 -14.38 -36.62 7.29
CA THR A 109 -13.50 -35.45 7.28
C THR A 109 -12.75 -35.37 5.96
N PHE A 110 -12.19 -36.47 5.47
CA PHE A 110 -11.50 -36.51 4.18
C PHE A 110 -12.45 -36.11 3.01
N VAL A 111 -13.63 -36.67 2.95
CA VAL A 111 -14.62 -36.32 1.93
C VAL A 111 -15.05 -34.87 2.02
N THR A 112 -15.30 -34.38 3.23
CA THR A 112 -15.70 -32.98 3.45
C THR A 112 -14.58 -32.02 3.06
N ILE A 113 -13.34 -32.32 3.38
CA ILE A 113 -12.18 -31.47 3.00
C ILE A 113 -12.02 -31.47 1.47
N VAL A 114 -12.03 -32.64 0.83
CA VAL A 114 -11.79 -32.70 -0.62
C VAL A 114 -12.93 -32.04 -1.41
N PHE A 115 -14.17 -32.47 -1.17
CA PHE A 115 -15.34 -32.05 -1.95
C PHE A 115 -16.03 -30.80 -1.40
N GLY A 116 -15.91 -30.53 -0.11
CA GLY A 116 -16.50 -29.38 0.55
C GLY A 116 -15.55 -28.19 0.72
N GLU A 117 -14.25 -28.36 0.43
CA GLU A 117 -13.30 -27.25 0.60
C GLU A 117 -12.25 -27.14 -0.53
N LEU A 118 -11.39 -28.15 -0.74
CA LEU A 118 -10.25 -28.04 -1.65
C LEU A 118 -10.68 -27.86 -3.11
N VAL A 119 -11.55 -28.73 -3.61
CA VAL A 119 -12.03 -28.68 -5.00
C VAL A 119 -12.83 -27.38 -5.25
N PRO A 120 -13.81 -26.99 -4.42
CA PRO A 120 -14.52 -25.73 -4.57
C PRO A 120 -13.60 -24.49 -4.50
N LYS A 121 -12.65 -24.44 -3.58
CA LYS A 121 -11.66 -23.35 -3.52
C LYS A 121 -10.87 -23.24 -4.81
N ARG A 122 -10.47 -24.38 -5.39
CA ARG A 122 -9.75 -24.37 -6.68
C ARG A 122 -10.60 -23.83 -7.82
N ILE A 123 -11.88 -24.15 -7.86
CA ILE A 123 -12.83 -23.61 -8.85
C ILE A 123 -12.98 -22.08 -8.66
N GLY A 124 -13.11 -21.62 -7.41
CA GLY A 124 -13.16 -20.20 -7.08
C GLY A 124 -11.92 -19.42 -7.53
N GLN A 125 -10.73 -20.03 -7.43
CA GLN A 125 -9.49 -19.42 -7.94
C GLN A 125 -9.41 -19.38 -9.46
N LEU A 126 -9.89 -20.41 -10.15
CA LEU A 126 -9.80 -20.50 -11.61
C LEU A 126 -10.78 -19.54 -12.32
N TYR A 127 -11.95 -19.34 -11.73
CA TYR A 127 -13.03 -18.51 -12.31
C TYR A 127 -13.56 -17.48 -11.31
N PRO A 128 -12.68 -16.59 -10.77
CA PRO A 128 -13.02 -15.78 -9.60
C PRO A 128 -14.19 -14.84 -9.84
N GLU A 129 -14.22 -14.10 -10.94
CA GLU A 129 -15.29 -13.12 -11.19
C GLU A 129 -16.62 -13.80 -11.49
N THR A 130 -16.62 -14.88 -12.27
CA THR A 130 -17.83 -15.64 -12.60
C THR A 130 -18.46 -16.25 -11.36
N VAL A 131 -17.64 -16.86 -10.51
CA VAL A 131 -18.12 -17.45 -9.24
C VAL A 131 -18.60 -16.35 -8.30
N ALA A 132 -17.80 -15.27 -8.13
CA ALA A 132 -18.18 -14.16 -7.26
C ALA A 132 -19.53 -13.56 -7.62
N THR A 133 -19.83 -13.33 -8.88
CA THR A 133 -21.12 -12.76 -9.31
C THR A 133 -22.30 -13.69 -8.99
N VAL A 134 -22.13 -15.01 -9.11
CA VAL A 134 -23.19 -15.99 -8.81
C VAL A 134 -23.43 -16.12 -7.31
N VAL A 135 -22.34 -16.25 -6.51
CA VAL A 135 -22.47 -16.59 -5.07
C VAL A 135 -22.69 -15.37 -4.17
N SER A 136 -22.33 -14.15 -4.61
CA SER A 136 -22.35 -12.97 -3.73
C SER A 136 -23.74 -12.61 -3.22
N ARG A 137 -24.80 -12.78 -4.03
CA ARG A 137 -26.16 -12.46 -3.59
C ARG A 137 -26.62 -13.34 -2.40
N PRO A 138 -26.54 -14.68 -2.44
CA PRO A 138 -26.85 -15.48 -1.26
C PRO A 138 -25.87 -15.21 -0.10
N MET A 139 -24.59 -14.92 -0.38
CA MET A 139 -23.61 -14.63 0.65
C MET A 139 -23.86 -13.31 1.40
N THR A 140 -24.49 -12.31 0.80
CA THR A 140 -24.91 -11.10 1.53
C THR A 140 -25.94 -11.41 2.61
N TRP A 141 -26.82 -12.37 2.37
CA TRP A 141 -27.80 -12.82 3.37
C TRP A 141 -27.12 -13.58 4.51
N VAL A 142 -26.22 -14.49 4.16
CA VAL A 142 -25.42 -15.23 5.16
C VAL A 142 -24.59 -14.28 6.02
N ALA A 143 -23.88 -13.36 5.40
CA ALA A 143 -23.08 -12.36 6.11
C ALA A 143 -23.94 -11.49 7.04
N SER A 144 -25.15 -11.13 6.61
CA SER A 144 -26.09 -10.37 7.44
C SER A 144 -26.61 -11.17 8.63
N ALA A 145 -26.96 -12.43 8.44
CA ALA A 145 -27.39 -13.31 9.51
C ALA A 145 -26.27 -13.63 10.53
N ALA A 146 -25.03 -13.75 10.04
CA ALA A 146 -23.85 -14.00 10.87
C ALA A 146 -23.35 -12.77 11.66
N LYS A 147 -23.81 -11.55 11.33
CA LYS A 147 -23.35 -10.30 11.97
C LYS A 147 -23.25 -10.31 13.49
N PRO A 148 -24.26 -10.77 14.26
CA PRO A 148 -24.19 -10.76 15.72
C PRO A 148 -23.06 -11.65 16.23
N PHE A 149 -22.90 -12.82 15.63
CA PHE A 149 -21.85 -13.76 16.00
C PHE A 149 -20.45 -13.24 15.62
N VAL A 150 -20.30 -12.69 14.43
CA VAL A 150 -19.03 -12.07 13.99
C VAL A 150 -18.65 -10.90 14.87
N ARG A 151 -19.61 -10.08 15.34
CA ARG A 151 -19.34 -9.00 16.31
C ARG A 151 -18.81 -9.54 17.64
N LEU A 152 -19.38 -10.64 18.12
CA LEU A 152 -18.91 -11.30 19.34
C LEU A 152 -17.48 -11.81 19.18
N LEU A 153 -17.18 -12.46 18.06
CA LEU A 153 -15.80 -12.90 17.76
C LEU A 153 -14.83 -11.75 17.65
N ALA A 154 -15.19 -10.68 16.93
CA ALA A 154 -14.36 -9.48 16.80
C ALA A 154 -14.10 -8.79 18.14
N PHE A 155 -15.09 -8.76 19.04
CA PHE A 155 -14.92 -8.27 20.41
C PHE A 155 -13.95 -9.14 21.19
N SER A 156 -14.11 -10.46 21.14
CA SER A 156 -13.23 -11.42 21.81
C SER A 156 -11.77 -11.31 21.32
N THR A 157 -11.59 -11.21 19.99
CA THR A 157 -10.28 -11.04 19.38
C THR A 157 -9.60 -9.74 19.83
N ARG A 158 -10.33 -8.61 19.80
CA ARG A 158 -9.79 -7.32 20.30
C ARG A 158 -9.43 -7.38 21.77
N ALA A 159 -10.26 -8.01 22.61
CA ALA A 159 -9.97 -8.17 24.02
C ALA A 159 -8.67 -8.96 24.22
N MET A 160 -8.46 -10.03 23.45
CA MET A 160 -7.23 -10.84 23.49
C MET A 160 -6.00 -10.05 23.02
N LEU A 161 -6.12 -9.32 21.89
CA LEU A 161 -5.02 -8.47 21.38
C LEU A 161 -4.66 -7.36 22.37
N THR A 162 -5.66 -6.74 23.00
CA THR A 162 -5.42 -5.74 24.05
C THR A 162 -4.71 -6.35 25.26
N LEU A 163 -5.10 -7.56 25.67
CA LEU A 163 -4.44 -8.30 26.76
C LEU A 163 -2.98 -8.62 26.42
N LEU A 164 -2.69 -8.96 25.16
CA LEU A 164 -1.34 -9.21 24.64
C LEU A 164 -0.56 -7.92 24.34
N ARG A 165 -1.17 -6.73 24.55
CA ARG A 165 -0.58 -5.41 24.26
C ARG A 165 -0.16 -5.23 22.82
N ILE A 166 -0.84 -5.86 21.87
CA ILE A 166 -0.60 -5.71 20.43
C ILE A 166 -1.38 -4.48 19.94
N ASN A 167 -0.66 -3.52 19.35
CA ASN A 167 -1.26 -2.29 18.81
C ASN A 167 -1.47 -2.41 17.30
N GLU A 168 -2.71 -2.56 16.86
CA GLU A 168 -3.06 -2.68 15.43
C GLU A 168 -2.83 -1.38 14.64
N SER A 169 -2.80 -0.22 15.30
CA SER A 169 -2.65 1.06 14.63
C SER A 169 -1.25 1.26 14.02
N ALA A 170 -0.23 0.68 14.64
CA ALA A 170 1.15 0.77 14.17
C ALA A 170 1.39 -0.07 12.89
N ALA A 171 0.61 -1.12 12.69
CA ALA A 171 0.74 -2.03 11.54
C ALA A 171 0.07 -1.52 10.25
N ARG A 172 -0.67 -0.40 10.30
CA ARG A 172 -1.41 0.18 9.16
C ARG A 172 -0.81 1.47 8.61
N ALA A 173 0.27 1.96 9.19
CA ALA A 173 0.96 3.13 8.65
C ALA A 173 1.69 2.71 7.37
N VAL A 174 1.30 3.28 6.25
CA VAL A 174 2.04 3.13 4.99
C VAL A 174 3.39 3.78 5.19
N THR A 175 4.48 3.06 4.99
CA THR A 175 5.84 3.57 5.09
C THR A 175 6.32 4.08 3.74
N GLU A 176 7.36 4.90 3.75
CA GLU A 176 7.98 5.42 2.53
C GLU A 176 8.53 4.27 1.68
N GLU A 177 9.13 3.25 2.31
CA GLU A 177 9.63 2.06 1.63
C GLU A 177 8.52 1.30 0.90
N GLU A 178 7.32 1.25 1.47
CA GLU A 178 6.15 0.59 0.84
C GLU A 178 5.66 1.38 -0.38
N ILE A 179 5.71 2.72 -0.32
CA ILE A 179 5.39 3.58 -1.47
C ILE A 179 6.41 3.39 -2.58
N VAL A 180 7.71 3.41 -2.26
CA VAL A 180 8.79 3.20 -3.23
C VAL A 180 8.71 1.81 -3.87
N ALA A 181 8.40 0.77 -3.09
CA ALA A 181 8.19 -0.59 -3.62
C ALA A 181 7.00 -0.65 -4.58
N SER A 182 5.88 0.01 -4.24
CA SER A 182 4.70 0.08 -5.10
C SER A 182 4.96 0.83 -6.42
N LEU A 183 5.78 1.88 -6.38
CA LEU A 183 6.21 2.62 -7.58
C LEU A 183 7.11 1.75 -8.47
N ALA A 184 8.00 0.95 -7.89
CA ALA A 184 8.85 0.02 -8.64
C ALA A 184 8.01 -1.06 -9.33
N GLU A 185 7.00 -1.62 -8.64
CA GLU A 185 6.04 -2.58 -9.21
C GLU A 185 5.24 -1.96 -10.36
N GLY A 186 4.79 -0.70 -10.20
CA GLY A 186 4.09 0.05 -11.24
C GLY A 186 4.94 0.27 -12.51
N ARG A 187 6.24 0.54 -12.34
CA ARG A 187 7.21 0.64 -13.46
C ARG A 187 7.38 -0.70 -14.15
N ASP A 188 7.58 -1.79 -13.41
CA ASP A 188 7.79 -3.13 -13.96
C ASP A 188 6.53 -3.66 -14.67
N ALA A 189 5.35 -3.22 -14.23
CA ALA A 189 4.06 -3.48 -14.91
C ALA A 189 3.82 -2.59 -16.14
N GLY A 190 4.68 -1.61 -16.43
CA GLY A 190 4.53 -0.66 -17.54
C GLY A 190 3.43 0.38 -17.35
N VAL A 191 2.94 0.58 -16.12
CA VAL A 191 1.93 1.60 -15.77
C VAL A 191 2.59 2.96 -15.50
N ILE A 192 3.83 2.95 -15.03
CA ILE A 192 4.65 4.13 -14.74
C ILE A 192 5.88 4.10 -15.65
N GLU A 193 6.19 5.23 -16.30
CA GLU A 193 7.38 5.35 -17.12
C GLU A 193 8.65 5.43 -16.26
N ALA A 194 9.79 5.01 -16.83
CA ALA A 194 11.08 5.04 -16.11
C ALA A 194 11.46 6.45 -15.63
N ASN A 195 11.16 7.46 -16.43
CA ASN A 195 11.43 8.87 -16.10
C ASN A 195 10.55 9.37 -14.96
N GLU A 196 9.26 8.98 -14.93
CA GLU A 196 8.33 9.33 -13.86
C GLU A 196 8.77 8.71 -12.54
N HIS A 197 9.12 7.42 -12.57
CA HIS A 197 9.67 6.72 -11.40
C HIS A 197 10.92 7.42 -10.85
N GLN A 198 11.88 7.78 -11.74
CA GLN A 198 13.10 8.49 -11.32
C GLN A 198 12.79 9.86 -10.72
N MET A 199 11.80 10.57 -11.27
CA MET A 199 11.39 11.89 -10.77
C MET A 199 10.82 11.79 -9.36
N VAL A 200 9.97 10.81 -9.08
CA VAL A 200 9.43 10.59 -7.73
C VAL A 200 10.53 10.21 -6.74
N GLN A 201 11.46 9.33 -7.13
CA GLN A 201 12.61 9.00 -6.29
C GLN A 201 13.47 10.23 -5.96
N ASN A 202 13.72 11.11 -6.94
CA ASN A 202 14.47 12.32 -6.71
C ASN A 202 13.76 13.26 -5.72
N VAL A 203 12.42 13.30 -5.72
CA VAL A 203 11.65 14.10 -4.75
C VAL A 203 11.82 13.56 -3.33
N PHE A 204 11.75 12.25 -3.12
CA PHE A 204 12.00 11.67 -1.80
C PHE A 204 13.42 11.93 -1.31
N HIS A 205 14.42 11.81 -2.18
CA HIS A 205 15.82 12.11 -1.83
C HIS A 205 16.10 13.61 -1.57
N LEU A 206 15.21 14.50 -2.00
CA LEU A 206 15.38 15.93 -1.80
C LEU A 206 15.22 16.33 -0.32
N ASP A 207 14.32 15.65 0.39
CA ASP A 207 14.07 15.91 1.81
C ASP A 207 15.25 15.48 2.70
N ASP A 208 15.92 14.40 2.33
CA ASP A 208 17.08 13.87 3.05
C ASP A 208 18.39 14.65 2.76
N ARG A 209 18.42 15.49 1.71
CA ARG A 209 19.59 16.26 1.35
C ARG A 209 19.74 17.52 2.20
N SER A 210 20.84 17.61 2.94
CA SER A 210 21.20 18.84 3.63
C SER A 210 21.58 19.94 2.64
N LEU A 211 21.26 21.19 2.95
CA LEU A 211 21.65 22.36 2.17
C LEU A 211 23.18 22.42 1.94
N THR A 212 23.96 22.03 2.94
CA THR A 212 25.42 21.96 2.88
C THR A 212 25.98 21.08 1.76
N SER A 213 25.19 20.07 1.32
CA SER A 213 25.61 19.15 0.24
C SER A 213 25.48 19.74 -1.18
N ILE A 214 24.73 20.84 -1.33
CA ILE A 214 24.44 21.47 -2.63
C ILE A 214 24.96 22.90 -2.73
N MET A 215 25.36 23.51 -1.62
CA MET A 215 25.91 24.87 -1.64
C MET A 215 27.35 24.87 -2.08
N VAL A 216 27.77 26.00 -2.70
CA VAL A 216 29.17 26.25 -3.05
C VAL A 216 29.94 26.57 -1.78
N PRO A 217 31.09 25.92 -1.51
CA PRO A 217 31.95 26.27 -0.38
C PRO A 217 32.42 27.72 -0.43
N ARG A 218 32.50 28.36 0.73
CA ARG A 218 32.87 29.77 0.84
C ARG A 218 34.17 30.14 0.07
N GLY A 219 35.15 29.24 0.06
CA GLY A 219 36.44 29.48 -0.61
C GLY A 219 36.34 29.51 -2.14
N ASP A 220 35.26 28.95 -2.69
CA ASP A 220 35.04 28.87 -4.14
C ASP A 220 34.06 29.94 -4.64
N VAL A 221 33.44 30.71 -3.72
CA VAL A 221 32.48 31.76 -4.07
C VAL A 221 33.24 32.97 -4.64
N GLN A 222 32.98 33.31 -5.91
CA GLN A 222 33.45 34.54 -6.53
C GLN A 222 32.53 35.70 -6.15
N TRP A 223 33.08 36.82 -5.81
CA TRP A 223 32.37 38.03 -5.39
C TRP A 223 32.95 39.29 -5.99
N LEU A 224 32.17 40.38 -5.99
CA LEU A 224 32.59 41.70 -6.48
C LEU A 224 32.61 42.68 -5.31
N ASP A 225 33.57 43.61 -5.35
CA ASP A 225 33.65 44.66 -4.33
C ASP A 225 32.60 45.75 -4.59
N ALA A 226 31.94 46.21 -3.52
CA ALA A 226 30.87 47.19 -3.57
C ALA A 226 31.32 48.56 -4.11
N ASP A 227 32.60 48.89 -3.93
CA ASP A 227 33.19 50.16 -4.35
C ASP A 227 33.68 50.13 -5.82
N MET A 228 33.67 48.95 -6.49
CA MET A 228 33.94 48.83 -7.92
C MET A 228 32.95 49.62 -8.74
N THR A 229 33.39 50.16 -9.87
CA THR A 229 32.50 50.71 -10.90
C THR A 229 31.83 49.62 -11.70
N VAL A 230 30.69 49.94 -12.31
CA VAL A 230 29.96 48.98 -13.19
C VAL A 230 30.84 48.45 -14.31
N THR A 231 31.75 49.29 -14.85
CA THR A 231 32.70 48.88 -15.90
C THR A 231 33.72 47.86 -15.41
N GLU A 232 34.31 48.10 -14.24
CA GLU A 232 35.28 47.17 -13.63
C GLU A 232 34.61 45.83 -13.29
N ALA A 233 33.39 45.87 -12.76
CA ALA A 233 32.61 44.67 -12.47
C ALA A 233 32.26 43.85 -13.73
N LEU A 234 31.94 44.50 -14.84
CA LEU A 234 31.73 43.85 -16.13
C LEU A 234 32.99 43.15 -16.63
N GLN A 235 34.16 43.82 -16.50
CA GLN A 235 35.45 43.22 -16.88
C GLN A 235 35.76 42.00 -15.99
N ALA A 236 35.63 42.15 -14.69
CA ALA A 236 35.86 41.05 -13.74
C ALA A 236 34.92 39.84 -14.01
N SER A 237 33.64 40.08 -14.28
CA SER A 237 32.70 39.03 -14.62
C SER A 237 32.99 38.36 -15.97
N ALA A 238 33.52 39.11 -16.96
CA ALA A 238 33.92 38.58 -18.26
C ALA A 238 35.17 37.68 -18.14
N ASP A 239 36.13 38.07 -17.31
CA ASP A 239 37.34 37.30 -17.03
C ASP A 239 37.00 35.97 -16.32
N ASP A 240 36.05 35.98 -15.36
CA ASP A 240 35.54 34.79 -14.69
C ASP A 240 34.78 33.92 -15.67
N HIS A 241 33.94 34.47 -16.54
CA HIS A 241 33.17 33.75 -17.54
C HIS A 241 34.04 32.96 -18.52
N SER A 242 35.24 33.45 -18.83
CA SER A 242 36.24 32.73 -19.64
C SER A 242 36.74 31.43 -18.98
N LYS A 243 36.53 31.27 -17.66
CA LYS A 243 36.95 30.13 -16.83
C LYS A 243 35.77 29.25 -16.36
N GLY A 244 34.56 29.48 -16.86
CA GLY A 244 33.37 28.76 -16.46
C GLY A 244 32.33 29.57 -15.65
N GLY A 245 32.48 30.88 -15.63
CA GLY A 245 31.88 31.92 -14.82
C GLY A 245 30.42 31.83 -14.37
N HIS A 246 30.07 32.69 -13.45
CA HIS A 246 28.79 32.73 -12.77
C HIS A 246 27.83 33.74 -13.41
N SER A 247 26.51 33.50 -13.31
CA SER A 247 25.50 34.46 -13.77
C SER A 247 25.11 35.47 -12.69
N TRP A 248 25.43 35.18 -11.42
CA TRP A 248 25.14 36.00 -10.26
C TRP A 248 26.37 36.09 -9.37
N TYR A 249 26.61 37.27 -8.82
CA TYR A 249 27.69 37.52 -7.90
C TYR A 249 27.19 38.17 -6.63
N PRO A 250 27.64 37.71 -5.45
CA PRO A 250 27.55 38.50 -4.22
C PRO A 250 28.37 39.79 -4.37
N VAL A 251 27.83 40.89 -3.90
CA VAL A 251 28.54 42.15 -3.78
C VAL A 251 28.85 42.38 -2.31
N CYS A 252 30.14 42.51 -1.99
CA CYS A 252 30.61 42.53 -0.61
C CYS A 252 31.47 43.77 -0.38
N ARG A 253 31.59 44.19 0.89
CA ARG A 253 32.53 45.25 1.29
C ARG A 253 33.75 44.61 1.95
N ASN A 254 34.87 44.67 1.26
CA ASN A 254 36.16 44.11 1.70
C ASN A 254 36.24 42.60 1.89
N SER A 255 35.17 41.92 2.24
CA SER A 255 35.17 40.47 2.46
C SER A 255 33.78 39.85 2.30
N LEU A 256 33.72 38.51 2.13
CA LEU A 256 32.48 37.73 2.10
C LEU A 256 31.70 37.71 3.46
N ASP A 257 32.22 38.34 4.49
CA ASP A 257 31.52 38.51 5.77
C ASP A 257 30.58 39.72 5.77
N ASP A 258 30.81 40.69 4.88
CA ASP A 258 29.98 41.89 4.74
C ASP A 258 29.31 41.92 3.35
N VAL A 259 28.32 41.08 3.17
CA VAL A 259 27.53 41.00 1.93
C VAL A 259 26.51 42.13 1.90
N VAL A 260 26.67 43.05 0.95
CA VAL A 260 25.80 44.22 0.75
C VAL A 260 24.57 43.85 -0.09
N GLY A 261 24.73 42.91 -1.02
CA GLY A 261 23.65 42.47 -1.89
C GLY A 261 24.14 41.48 -2.95
N ILE A 262 23.35 41.30 -3.98
CA ILE A 262 23.66 40.46 -5.15
C ILE A 262 23.44 41.22 -6.44
N ILE A 263 24.17 40.85 -7.49
CA ILE A 263 23.99 41.42 -8.82
C ILE A 263 24.13 40.31 -9.88
N SER A 264 23.31 40.39 -10.93
CA SER A 264 23.43 39.48 -12.08
C SER A 264 24.24 40.13 -13.20
N VAL A 265 24.94 39.32 -13.99
CA VAL A 265 25.64 39.79 -15.22
C VAL A 265 24.67 40.44 -16.19
N ALA A 266 23.43 39.89 -16.29
CA ALA A 266 22.37 40.47 -17.13
C ALA A 266 22.01 41.90 -16.70
N ARG A 267 21.97 42.17 -15.37
CA ARG A 267 21.72 43.53 -14.84
C ARG A 267 22.89 44.45 -15.09
N LEU A 268 24.13 44.00 -14.91
CA LEU A 268 25.33 44.77 -15.24
C LEU A 268 25.33 45.19 -16.73
N LEU A 269 25.02 44.30 -17.62
CA LEU A 269 24.90 44.57 -19.06
C LEU A 269 23.77 45.55 -19.38
N ALA A 270 22.62 45.44 -18.69
CA ALA A 270 21.45 46.30 -18.88
C ALA A 270 21.71 47.75 -18.40
N LEU A 271 22.60 47.96 -17.42
CA LEU A 271 22.97 49.30 -16.94
C LEU A 271 23.75 50.09 -18.03
N GLY A 272 24.45 49.41 -18.90
CA GLY A 272 25.10 49.99 -20.08
C GLY A 272 26.15 51.07 -19.76
N SER A 273 26.41 51.93 -20.76
CA SER A 273 27.38 53.01 -20.66
C SER A 273 26.95 54.17 -19.75
N ASP A 274 25.65 54.29 -19.51
CA ASP A 274 25.09 55.42 -18.72
C ASP A 274 25.44 55.32 -17.22
N ALA A 275 25.64 54.11 -16.71
CA ALA A 275 26.03 53.84 -15.34
C ALA A 275 27.52 53.43 -15.19
N ALA A 276 28.31 53.53 -16.26
CA ALA A 276 29.69 53.00 -16.29
C ALA A 276 30.62 53.51 -15.16
N GLY A 277 30.41 54.72 -14.69
CA GLY A 277 31.19 55.36 -13.61
C GLY A 277 30.51 55.31 -12.23
N THR A 278 29.34 54.72 -12.09
CA THR A 278 28.66 54.56 -10.79
C THR A 278 29.19 53.34 -10.05
N THR A 279 29.06 53.32 -8.72
CA THR A 279 29.50 52.21 -7.88
C THR A 279 28.46 51.06 -7.90
N LEU A 280 28.92 49.83 -7.75
CA LEU A 280 28.05 48.66 -7.66
C LEU A 280 27.04 48.78 -6.53
N TYR A 281 27.40 49.40 -5.43
CA TYR A 281 26.57 49.61 -4.26
C TYR A 281 25.21 50.22 -4.60
N GLU A 282 25.12 51.10 -5.59
CA GLU A 282 23.90 51.77 -6.00
C GLU A 282 22.93 50.87 -6.79
N HIS A 283 23.42 49.72 -7.28
CA HIS A 283 22.71 48.87 -8.24
C HIS A 283 22.43 47.46 -7.74
N VAL A 284 22.83 47.10 -6.50
CA VAL A 284 22.63 45.79 -5.91
C VAL A 284 21.18 45.49 -5.62
N LEU A 285 20.83 44.22 -5.67
CA LEU A 285 19.59 43.69 -5.17
C LEU A 285 19.82 43.14 -3.75
N PRO A 286 18.80 43.14 -2.91
CA PRO A 286 18.92 42.55 -1.57
C PRO A 286 19.26 41.05 -1.67
N ALA A 287 20.22 40.63 -0.83
CA ALA A 287 20.56 39.21 -0.69
C ALA A 287 19.60 38.53 0.29
N SER A 288 19.20 37.32 -0.03
CA SER A 288 18.44 36.46 0.88
C SER A 288 19.39 35.55 1.66
N PHE A 289 19.26 35.54 2.98
CA PHE A 289 20.07 34.73 3.88
C PHE A 289 19.21 33.59 4.43
N LEU A 290 19.72 32.38 4.30
CA LEU A 290 19.03 31.18 4.77
C LEU A 290 19.94 30.40 5.72
N PRO A 291 19.38 29.74 6.76
CA PRO A 291 20.16 28.87 7.65
C PRO A 291 20.71 27.67 6.88
N GLU A 292 21.97 27.29 7.13
CA GLU A 292 22.57 26.09 6.52
C GLU A 292 21.96 24.77 7.00
N THR A 293 21.15 24.81 8.05
CA THR A 293 20.45 23.65 8.64
C THR A 293 19.21 23.23 7.86
N LEU A 294 18.79 24.01 6.86
CA LEU A 294 17.64 23.66 6.03
C LEU A 294 17.92 22.43 5.17
N SER A 295 16.85 21.66 4.90
CA SER A 295 16.86 20.63 3.86
C SER A 295 16.77 21.26 2.46
N ALA A 296 17.11 20.50 1.43
CA ALA A 296 16.98 20.96 0.05
C ALA A 296 15.49 21.19 -0.33
N MET A 297 14.56 20.47 0.30
CA MET A 297 13.11 20.66 0.12
C MET A 297 12.68 22.01 0.71
N GLU A 298 13.07 22.31 1.93
CA GLU A 298 12.78 23.60 2.58
C GLU A 298 13.37 24.78 1.83
N LEU A 299 14.59 24.61 1.26
CA LEU A 299 15.18 25.61 0.36
C LEU A 299 14.30 25.83 -0.88
N LEU A 300 13.83 24.75 -1.51
CA LEU A 300 12.97 24.83 -2.69
C LEU A 300 11.67 25.60 -2.39
N GLU A 301 11.04 25.32 -1.26
CA GLU A 301 9.83 26.06 -0.81
C GLU A 301 10.11 27.56 -0.62
N GLN A 302 11.23 27.89 0.00
CA GLN A 302 11.63 29.30 0.18
C GLN A 302 11.87 29.99 -1.17
N LEU A 303 12.57 29.34 -2.11
CA LEU A 303 12.81 29.87 -3.44
C LEU A 303 11.51 30.06 -4.24
N LEU A 304 10.58 29.11 -4.16
CA LEU A 304 9.26 29.24 -4.81
C LEU A 304 8.44 30.37 -4.21
N SER A 305 8.52 30.58 -2.90
CA SER A 305 7.86 31.72 -2.23
C SER A 305 8.44 33.07 -2.69
N LEU A 306 9.75 33.15 -2.93
CA LEU A 306 10.42 34.36 -3.43
C LEU A 306 10.08 34.68 -4.90
N ILE A 307 9.71 33.68 -5.72
CA ILE A 307 9.30 33.89 -7.12
C ILE A 307 7.89 34.51 -7.21
N HIS A 308 7.04 34.35 -6.19
CA HIS A 308 5.67 34.86 -6.15
C HIS A 308 5.54 36.25 -5.54
N ILE A 309 6.64 36.91 -5.14
CA ILE A 309 6.70 38.30 -4.70
C ILE A 309 7.30 39.16 -5.81
#